data_9869d659dc05d24b539d680a9cb76ac4
#
_entry.id   9869d659dc05d24b539d680a9cb76ac4
#
_cell.length_a   1.000
_cell.length_b   1.000
_cell.length_c   1.000
_cell.angle_alpha   90.00
_cell.angle_beta   90.00
_cell.angle_gamma   90.00
#
_symmetry.space_group_name_H-M   'P 1'
#
loop_
_entity.id
_entity.type
_entity.pdbx_description
1 polymer ?
#
loop_
_entity_poly.entity_id
_entity_poly.type
_entity_poly.pdbx_seq_one_letter_code
_entity_poly.pdbx_strand_id
1 'polypeptide(L)'
;MDANDGSSGATQPAQDQDDTDQNTGFLGRLAAVFRPLVTDKIEHDADVMRSSSTRRGMVNLRRMRVEDVAITKAEIEAVPEQIEIEELVQKFRQTGFTRLPVFSGTLDTPNGFVHLKDLALSHGFNESECPYNLAKMLRPLLFVPPSMSIGVLLTKMQAERRHMALVIDEYGGVDGLVTIEDLIEQVIGEIEDEHDSEDDVFWS
;
A
#
# COMPACT_ATOMS: atom_id res chain seq x y z
N MET A 1 9.84 -70.20 25.95
CA MET A 1 10.51 -69.90 27.22
C MET A 1 10.28 -68.45 27.46
N ASP A 2 9.37 -68.27 28.12
CA ASP A 2 9.01 -67.78 29.45
C ASP A 2 8.77 -66.29 29.40
N ALA A 3 7.51 -65.95 29.50
CA ALA A 3 6.73 -65.73 30.72
C ALA A 3 7.21 -64.45 31.43
N ASN A 4 6.41 -63.52 31.66
CA ASN A 4 5.29 -63.35 32.56
C ASN A 4 5.08 -61.84 32.81
N ASP A 5 3.88 -61.43 32.72
CA ASP A 5 2.98 -61.03 33.81
C ASP A 5 3.20 -59.62 34.31
N GLY A 6 2.26 -58.74 34.24
CA GLY A 6 1.05 -58.73 34.98
C GLY A 6 0.81 -57.30 35.54
N SER A 7 -0.39 -56.99 35.60
CA SER A 7 -1.09 -56.06 36.52
C SER A 7 -1.50 -54.68 36.01
N SER A 8 -2.64 -54.62 35.55
CA SER A 8 -3.87 -53.94 35.98
C SER A 8 -3.71 -52.78 37.04
N GLY A 9 -4.17 -51.64 36.67
CA GLY A 9 -4.39 -50.53 37.56
C GLY A 9 -5.29 -49.44 36.89
N ALA A 10 -6.56 -49.67 37.00
CA ALA A 10 -7.58 -48.67 36.67
C ALA A 10 -7.53 -47.55 37.75
N THR A 11 -7.48 -46.33 37.35
CA THR A 11 -7.99 -45.20 38.18
C THR A 11 -8.54 -44.11 37.31
N GLN A 12 -9.71 -43.64 37.71
CA GLN A 12 -10.65 -42.72 37.15
C GLN A 12 -10.15 -41.29 36.83
N PRO A 13 -10.95 -40.51 36.09
CA PRO A 13 -10.59 -39.22 35.56
C PRO A 13 -10.68 -38.12 36.64
N ALA A 14 -9.67 -37.30 36.69
CA ALA A 14 -9.71 -36.03 37.41
C ALA A 14 -10.21 -34.93 36.50
N GLN A 15 -11.14 -34.20 37.04
CA GLN A 15 -11.83 -33.05 36.50
C GLN A 15 -10.86 -31.95 36.08
N ASP A 16 -11.00 -31.51 34.83
CA ASP A 16 -10.52 -30.23 34.36
C ASP A 16 -11.27 -29.13 35.09
N GLN A 17 -10.54 -28.38 35.90
CA GLN A 17 -10.96 -27.06 36.33
C GLN A 17 -10.36 -26.02 35.38
N ASP A 18 -11.24 -25.33 34.68
CA ASP A 18 -11.05 -24.06 33.99
C ASP A 18 -10.33 -23.05 34.90
N ASP A 19 -9.14 -22.67 34.51
CA ASP A 19 -8.46 -21.46 34.97
C ASP A 19 -8.01 -20.61 33.77
N THR A 20 -8.97 -20.12 33.02
CA THR A 20 -8.82 -19.00 32.09
C THR A 20 -9.55 -17.79 32.65
N ASP A 21 -8.97 -17.15 33.64
CA ASP A 21 -9.33 -15.78 33.98
C ASP A 21 -8.29 -15.21 34.95
N GLN A 22 -7.29 -14.52 34.43
CA GLN A 22 -6.54 -13.49 35.16
C GLN A 22 -5.44 -12.85 34.31
N ASN A 23 -5.79 -12.16 33.21
CA ASN A 23 -4.85 -11.17 32.66
C ASN A 23 -5.56 -9.98 31.92
N THR A 24 -6.77 -9.63 32.34
CA THR A 24 -7.44 -8.39 31.87
C THR A 24 -7.53 -7.33 32.95
N GLY A 25 -6.82 -7.52 34.06
CA GLY A 25 -7.05 -6.76 35.31
C GLY A 25 -6.38 -5.39 35.38
N PHE A 26 -5.36 -5.09 34.61
CA PHE A 26 -4.60 -3.83 34.81
C PHE A 26 -4.89 -2.76 33.76
N LEU A 27 -4.95 -3.12 32.50
CA LEU A 27 -5.27 -2.16 31.42
C LEU A 27 -6.75 -1.81 31.35
N GLY A 28 -7.65 -2.74 31.69
CA GLY A 28 -9.08 -2.50 31.75
C GLY A 28 -9.50 -1.59 32.91
N ARG A 29 -8.75 -1.53 34.00
CA ARG A 29 -9.04 -0.64 35.15
C ARG A 29 -8.55 0.79 34.95
N LEU A 30 -7.51 1.01 34.12
CA LEU A 30 -7.06 2.36 33.75
C LEU A 30 -7.99 3.02 32.73
N ALA A 31 -8.64 2.26 31.86
CA ALA A 31 -9.62 2.79 30.91
C ALA A 31 -10.95 3.23 31.58
N ALA A 32 -11.27 2.68 32.74
CA ALA A 32 -12.53 3.02 33.47
C ALA A 32 -12.44 4.31 34.28
N VAL A 33 -11.24 4.82 34.59
CA VAL A 33 -11.03 6.03 35.40
C VAL A 33 -10.95 7.30 34.53
N PHE A 34 -10.71 7.15 33.23
CA PHE A 34 -10.69 8.25 32.26
C PHE A 34 -11.86 8.18 31.28
N ARG A 35 -13.06 8.19 31.79
CA ARG A 35 -14.27 8.41 31.01
C ARG A 35 -14.75 9.85 31.22
N PRO A 36 -14.38 10.83 30.40
CA PRO A 36 -15.01 12.13 30.47
C PRO A 36 -16.42 12.05 29.89
N LEU A 37 -17.34 12.72 30.51
CA LEU A 37 -18.77 12.83 30.19
C LEU A 37 -19.10 13.59 28.89
N VAL A 38 -18.27 13.50 27.85
CA VAL A 38 -18.42 14.27 26.59
C VAL A 38 -18.37 13.37 25.33
N THR A 39 -18.54 12.04 25.47
CA THR A 39 -18.25 11.11 24.39
C THR A 39 -19.35 10.94 23.32
N ASP A 40 -20.63 11.25 23.67
CA ASP A 40 -21.77 10.98 22.77
C ASP A 40 -21.88 11.93 21.56
N LYS A 41 -21.28 13.10 21.62
CA LYS A 41 -21.37 14.07 20.50
C LYS A 41 -20.25 13.93 19.52
N ILE A 42 -19.06 13.53 19.97
CA ILE A 42 -17.85 13.36 19.14
C ILE A 42 -17.93 12.07 18.29
N GLU A 43 -18.49 10.98 18.84
CA GLU A 43 -18.68 9.73 18.08
C GLU A 43 -19.71 9.88 16.96
N HIS A 44 -20.76 10.68 17.17
CA HIS A 44 -21.78 10.90 16.14
C HIS A 44 -21.27 11.76 14.96
N ASP A 45 -20.46 12.77 15.24
CA ASP A 45 -19.86 13.64 14.21
C ASP A 45 -18.77 12.88 13.43
N ALA A 46 -17.97 12.05 14.08
CA ALA A 46 -16.97 11.20 13.42
C ALA A 46 -17.60 10.14 12.51
N ASP A 47 -18.72 9.54 12.90
CA ASP A 47 -19.45 8.58 12.07
C ASP A 47 -20.13 9.24 10.87
N VAL A 48 -20.63 10.46 11.02
CA VAL A 48 -21.21 11.25 9.92
C VAL A 48 -20.11 11.67 8.93
N MET A 49 -18.92 12.09 9.39
CA MET A 49 -17.79 12.42 8.53
C MET A 49 -17.25 11.19 7.80
N ARG A 50 -17.05 10.06 8.48
CA ARG A 50 -16.66 8.79 7.85
C ARG A 50 -17.65 8.33 6.80
N SER A 51 -18.94 8.46 7.06
CA SER A 51 -19.98 8.10 6.08
C SER A 51 -20.00 9.04 4.88
N SER A 52 -19.66 10.31 5.04
CA SER A 52 -19.60 11.28 3.96
C SER A 52 -18.37 11.09 3.06
N SER A 53 -17.20 10.82 3.64
CA SER A 53 -15.96 10.54 2.88
C SER A 53 -16.08 9.23 2.10
N THR A 54 -16.57 8.17 2.71
CA THR A 54 -16.82 6.89 2.02
C THR A 54 -17.82 7.04 0.87
N ARG A 55 -18.87 7.85 1.05
CA ARG A 55 -19.84 8.11 -0.01
C ARG A 55 -19.23 8.89 -1.17
N ARG A 56 -18.38 9.89 -0.88
CA ARG A 56 -17.65 10.66 -1.89
C ARG A 56 -16.69 9.77 -2.68
N GLY A 57 -15.92 8.93 -1.99
CA GLY A 57 -15.02 7.96 -2.60
C GLY A 57 -15.73 6.99 -3.55
N MET A 58 -16.91 6.48 -3.16
CA MET A 58 -17.73 5.63 -4.07
C MET A 58 -18.23 6.37 -5.30
N VAL A 59 -18.53 7.67 -5.20
CA VAL A 59 -18.89 8.51 -6.34
C VAL A 59 -17.70 8.73 -7.25
N ASN A 60 -16.52 9.01 -6.68
CA ASN A 60 -15.29 9.20 -7.43
C ASN A 60 -14.93 7.94 -8.24
N LEU A 61 -14.98 6.74 -7.65
CA LEU A 61 -14.74 5.48 -8.35
C LEU A 61 -15.59 5.28 -9.61
N ARG A 62 -16.79 5.86 -9.65
CA ARG A 62 -17.71 5.72 -10.79
C ARG A 62 -17.57 6.83 -11.82
N ARG A 63 -17.17 8.04 -11.41
CA ARG A 63 -17.19 9.24 -12.25
C ARG A 63 -15.82 9.62 -12.77
N MET A 64 -14.78 9.51 -11.93
CA MET A 64 -13.44 9.90 -12.32
C MET A 64 -12.82 8.91 -13.28
N ARG A 65 -12.02 9.45 -14.18
CA ARG A 65 -11.23 8.71 -15.15
C ARG A 65 -9.76 8.72 -14.77
N VAL A 66 -8.98 7.88 -15.42
CA VAL A 66 -7.54 7.80 -15.22
C VAL A 66 -6.88 9.14 -15.54
N GLU A 67 -7.31 9.83 -16.58
CA GLU A 67 -6.83 11.17 -16.95
C GLU A 67 -6.99 12.23 -15.86
N ASP A 68 -7.98 12.08 -14.98
CA ASP A 68 -8.24 13.03 -13.89
C ASP A 68 -7.26 12.89 -12.71
N VAL A 69 -6.52 11.77 -12.63
CA VAL A 69 -5.67 11.40 -11.48
C VAL A 69 -4.22 11.12 -11.87
N ALA A 70 -3.97 10.83 -13.14
CA ALA A 70 -2.63 10.50 -13.62
C ALA A 70 -1.70 11.71 -13.52
N ILE A 71 -0.47 11.49 -13.06
CA ILE A 71 0.59 12.49 -13.24
C ILE A 71 0.95 12.57 -14.72
N THR A 72 1.28 13.76 -15.17
CA THR A 72 1.57 14.02 -16.59
C THR A 72 2.91 13.41 -17.00
N LYS A 73 3.09 13.13 -18.29
CA LYS A 73 4.34 12.61 -18.85
C LYS A 73 5.58 13.41 -18.43
N ALA A 74 5.45 14.73 -18.31
CA ALA A 74 6.56 15.61 -17.94
C ALA A 74 7.03 15.42 -16.49
N GLU A 75 6.16 14.92 -15.64
CA GLU A 75 6.42 14.69 -14.21
C GLU A 75 6.88 13.26 -13.91
N ILE A 76 6.85 12.37 -14.91
CA ILE A 76 7.25 10.97 -14.72
C ILE A 76 8.75 10.88 -14.52
N GLU A 77 9.15 10.45 -13.35
CA GLU A 77 10.52 10.08 -13.04
C GLU A 77 10.80 8.66 -13.55
N ALA A 78 11.60 8.55 -14.60
CA ALA A 78 11.93 7.29 -15.25
C ALA A 78 13.44 7.22 -15.53
N VAL A 79 13.94 6.02 -15.88
CA VAL A 79 15.35 5.79 -16.15
C VAL A 79 15.55 5.06 -17.49
N PRO A 80 16.66 5.33 -18.23
CA PRO A 80 16.96 4.60 -19.44
C PRO A 80 17.41 3.16 -19.12
N GLU A 81 17.21 2.24 -20.06
CA GLU A 81 17.57 0.83 -19.90
C GLU A 81 19.07 0.57 -19.75
N GLN A 82 19.91 1.51 -20.20
CA GLN A 82 21.37 1.44 -20.12
C GLN A 82 21.94 2.12 -18.86
N ILE A 83 21.11 2.54 -17.92
CA ILE A 83 21.56 3.22 -16.69
C ILE A 83 22.51 2.31 -15.90
N GLU A 84 23.61 2.87 -15.43
CA GLU A 84 24.54 2.18 -14.53
C GLU A 84 23.96 2.07 -13.11
N ILE A 85 24.45 1.07 -12.35
CA ILE A 85 23.91 0.76 -11.04
C ILE A 85 24.04 1.94 -10.05
N GLU A 86 25.16 2.66 -10.09
CA GLU A 86 25.42 3.81 -9.21
C GLU A 86 24.43 4.95 -9.47
N GLU A 87 24.16 5.21 -10.74
CA GLU A 87 23.21 6.25 -11.17
C GLU A 87 21.78 5.84 -10.79
N LEU A 88 21.43 4.56 -10.95
CA LEU A 88 20.12 4.04 -10.58
C LEU A 88 19.90 4.15 -9.05
N VAL A 89 20.91 3.81 -8.23
CA VAL A 89 20.86 3.98 -6.78
C VAL A 89 20.70 5.44 -6.41
N GLN A 90 21.43 6.35 -7.08
CA GLN A 90 21.28 7.78 -6.86
C GLN A 90 19.88 8.28 -7.22
N LYS A 91 19.32 7.82 -8.34
CA LYS A 91 17.97 8.19 -8.76
C LYS A 91 16.93 7.78 -7.71
N PHE A 92 17.00 6.56 -7.18
CA PHE A 92 16.14 6.13 -6.08
C PHE A 92 16.28 6.99 -4.82
N ARG A 93 17.51 7.40 -4.47
CA ARG A 93 17.75 8.27 -3.31
C ARG A 93 17.19 9.68 -3.50
N GLN A 94 17.30 10.24 -4.70
CA GLN A 94 16.84 11.58 -5.01
C GLN A 94 15.32 11.67 -5.06
N THR A 95 14.65 10.66 -5.65
CA THR A 95 13.20 10.66 -5.82
C THR A 95 12.45 10.15 -4.60
N GLY A 96 13.10 9.29 -3.77
CA GLY A 96 12.43 8.57 -2.68
C GLY A 96 11.43 7.51 -3.15
N PHE A 97 11.30 7.29 -4.45
CA PHE A 97 10.34 6.34 -5.00
C PHE A 97 10.82 4.90 -4.80
N THR A 98 9.89 3.97 -4.76
CA THR A 98 10.17 2.53 -4.66
C THR A 98 10.17 1.83 -6.02
N ARG A 99 9.63 2.49 -7.06
CA ARG A 99 9.48 1.97 -8.42
C ARG A 99 9.77 3.06 -9.42
N LEU A 100 10.59 2.74 -10.43
CA LEU A 100 10.90 3.65 -11.53
C LEU A 100 10.62 2.96 -12.86
N PRO A 101 9.84 3.56 -13.76
CA PRO A 101 9.72 3.08 -15.14
C PRO A 101 11.08 3.07 -15.83
N VAL A 102 11.27 2.08 -16.69
CA VAL A 102 12.49 1.92 -17.51
C VAL A 102 12.10 1.97 -18.98
N PHE A 103 12.81 2.77 -19.75
CA PHE A 103 12.51 3.00 -21.16
C PHE A 103 13.73 2.81 -22.07
N SER A 104 13.47 2.55 -23.35
CA SER A 104 14.48 2.49 -24.40
C SER A 104 14.36 3.70 -25.33
N GLY A 105 15.41 4.52 -25.38
CA GLY A 105 15.43 5.75 -26.20
C GLY A 105 14.55 6.86 -25.62
N THR A 106 13.23 6.72 -25.69
CA THR A 106 12.27 7.69 -25.14
C THR A 106 11.27 7.02 -24.22
N LEU A 107 10.60 7.81 -23.39
CA LEU A 107 9.57 7.30 -22.48
C LEU A 107 8.38 6.65 -23.21
N ASP A 108 8.20 6.91 -24.50
CA ASP A 108 7.17 6.26 -25.33
C ASP A 108 7.50 4.79 -25.67
N THR A 109 8.69 4.34 -25.31
CA THR A 109 9.09 2.93 -25.46
C THR A 109 9.43 2.33 -24.08
N PRO A 110 8.44 2.15 -23.21
CA PRO A 110 8.67 1.62 -21.86
C PRO A 110 8.88 0.10 -21.90
N ASN A 111 9.96 -0.37 -21.31
CA ASN A 111 10.33 -1.80 -21.25
C ASN A 111 9.79 -2.50 -20.00
N GLY A 112 9.48 -1.75 -18.95
CA GLY A 112 9.09 -2.27 -17.67
C GLY A 112 9.31 -1.26 -16.55
N PHE A 113 9.36 -1.73 -15.32
CA PHE A 113 9.80 -0.93 -14.19
C PHE A 113 10.78 -1.70 -13.32
N VAL A 114 11.69 -0.99 -12.69
CA VAL A 114 12.60 -1.54 -11.67
C VAL A 114 12.07 -1.22 -10.28
N HIS A 115 12.17 -2.19 -9.38
CA HIS A 115 11.76 -2.04 -8.00
C HIS A 115 12.98 -1.93 -7.09
N LEU A 116 13.06 -0.91 -6.23
CA LEU A 116 14.15 -0.70 -5.27
C LEU A 116 14.48 -1.97 -4.45
N LYS A 117 13.46 -2.73 -4.05
CA LYS A 117 13.64 -3.99 -3.32
C LYS A 117 14.45 -5.02 -4.11
N ASP A 118 14.19 -5.14 -5.42
CA ASP A 118 14.90 -6.12 -6.26
C ASP A 118 16.37 -5.73 -6.41
N LEU A 119 16.64 -4.44 -6.59
CA LEU A 119 17.99 -3.89 -6.61
C LEU A 119 18.72 -4.14 -5.28
N ALA A 120 18.08 -3.85 -4.15
CA ALA A 120 18.65 -4.06 -2.83
C ALA A 120 18.96 -5.54 -2.55
N LEU A 121 18.05 -6.44 -2.90
CA LEU A 121 18.25 -7.88 -2.72
C LEU A 121 19.33 -8.48 -3.64
N SER A 122 19.48 -7.90 -4.85
CA SER A 122 20.46 -8.41 -5.81
C SER A 122 21.86 -7.90 -5.56
N HIS A 123 22.00 -6.63 -5.12
CA HIS A 123 23.29 -5.94 -5.06
C HIS A 123 23.58 -5.28 -3.70
N GLY A 124 22.57 -5.07 -2.85
CA GLY A 124 22.74 -4.39 -1.56
C GLY A 124 23.13 -5.31 -0.41
N PHE A 125 22.75 -6.59 -0.47
CA PHE A 125 22.92 -7.56 0.61
C PHE A 125 23.65 -8.85 0.19
N ASN A 126 23.99 -8.97 -1.09
CA ASN A 126 24.68 -10.15 -1.61
C ASN A 126 26.18 -9.88 -1.67
N GLU A 127 26.98 -10.73 -1.00
CA GLU A 127 28.43 -10.79 -1.16
C GLU A 127 28.84 -11.47 -2.47
N SER A 128 27.86 -12.00 -3.22
CA SER A 128 28.11 -12.66 -4.51
C SER A 128 28.29 -11.59 -5.60
N GLU A 129 29.38 -11.65 -6.34
CA GLU A 129 29.64 -10.85 -7.54
C GLU A 129 28.69 -11.23 -8.68
N CYS A 130 27.40 -10.97 -8.49
CA CYS A 130 26.43 -11.12 -9.58
C CYS A 130 26.53 -9.88 -10.46
N PRO A 131 26.87 -10.01 -11.76
CA PRO A 131 26.99 -8.85 -12.62
C PRO A 131 25.64 -8.13 -12.71
N TYR A 132 25.69 -6.81 -12.62
CA TYR A 132 24.50 -5.97 -12.78
C TYR A 132 23.85 -6.21 -14.13
N ASN A 133 22.57 -6.47 -14.12
CA ASN A 133 21.77 -6.64 -15.33
C ASN A 133 20.34 -6.16 -15.07
N LEU A 134 20.07 -4.91 -15.45
CA LEU A 134 18.77 -4.28 -15.25
C LEU A 134 17.66 -5.06 -15.96
N ALA A 135 17.90 -5.58 -17.14
CA ALA A 135 16.88 -6.31 -17.92
C ALA A 135 16.31 -7.53 -17.18
N LYS A 136 17.13 -8.19 -16.35
CA LYS A 136 16.67 -9.33 -15.52
C LYS A 136 15.83 -8.91 -14.30
N MET A 137 15.90 -7.65 -13.93
CA MET A 137 15.16 -7.08 -12.79
C MET A 137 13.87 -6.39 -13.21
N LEU A 138 13.65 -6.21 -14.51
CA LEU A 138 12.45 -5.55 -15.02
C LEU A 138 11.20 -6.35 -14.70
N ARG A 139 10.22 -5.64 -14.17
CA ARG A 139 8.86 -6.13 -13.97
C ARG A 139 7.94 -5.52 -15.03
N PRO A 140 6.94 -6.28 -15.51
CA PRO A 140 6.04 -5.78 -16.54
C PRO A 140 5.14 -4.67 -16.02
N LEU A 141 4.92 -3.65 -16.86
CA LEU A 141 4.02 -2.54 -16.65
C LEU A 141 2.58 -2.93 -17.02
N LEU A 142 1.63 -2.21 -16.44
CA LEU A 142 0.24 -2.20 -16.86
C LEU A 142 0.03 -0.98 -17.76
N PHE A 143 -0.67 -1.18 -18.90
CA PHE A 143 -1.02 -0.12 -19.84
C PHE A 143 -2.52 0.09 -19.83
N VAL A 144 -2.96 1.34 -19.78
CA VAL A 144 -4.37 1.72 -19.68
C VAL A 144 -4.67 2.97 -20.50
N PRO A 145 -5.87 3.10 -21.09
CA PRO A 145 -6.28 4.33 -21.76
C PRO A 145 -6.70 5.40 -20.75
N PRO A 146 -6.56 6.70 -21.09
CA PRO A 146 -6.93 7.81 -20.21
C PRO A 146 -8.43 7.80 -19.85
N SER A 147 -9.28 7.31 -20.76
CA SER A 147 -10.73 7.25 -20.57
C SER A 147 -11.25 6.16 -19.64
N MET A 148 -10.37 5.26 -19.15
CA MET A 148 -10.75 4.20 -18.22
C MET A 148 -11.21 4.80 -16.87
N SER A 149 -12.28 4.25 -16.26
CA SER A 149 -12.66 4.70 -14.92
C SER A 149 -11.66 4.21 -13.86
N ILE A 150 -11.42 5.04 -12.84
CA ILE A 150 -10.47 4.69 -11.76
C ILE A 150 -10.91 3.45 -10.98
N GLY A 151 -12.21 3.18 -10.86
CA GLY A 151 -12.73 1.97 -10.21
C GLY A 151 -12.41 0.69 -10.97
N VAL A 152 -12.48 0.73 -12.31
CA VAL A 152 -12.06 -0.40 -13.17
C VAL A 152 -10.56 -0.63 -13.05
N LEU A 153 -9.78 0.46 -13.10
CA LEU A 153 -8.33 0.38 -12.95
C LEU A 153 -7.92 -0.18 -11.59
N LEU A 154 -8.51 0.29 -10.51
CA LEU A 154 -8.24 -0.20 -9.15
C LEU A 154 -8.51 -1.72 -9.05
N THR A 155 -9.63 -2.18 -9.57
CA THR A 155 -9.98 -3.60 -9.61
C THR A 155 -8.96 -4.41 -10.41
N LYS A 156 -8.51 -3.89 -11.56
CA LYS A 156 -7.51 -4.53 -12.41
C LYS A 156 -6.14 -4.60 -11.73
N MET A 157 -5.70 -3.49 -11.11
CA MET A 157 -4.45 -3.45 -10.36
C MET A 157 -4.43 -4.44 -9.19
N GLN A 158 -5.53 -4.56 -8.46
CA GLN A 158 -5.68 -5.55 -7.38
C GLN A 158 -5.64 -6.99 -7.90
N ALA A 159 -6.40 -7.30 -8.95
CA ALA A 159 -6.46 -8.64 -9.54
C ALA A 159 -5.11 -9.09 -10.08
N GLU A 160 -4.37 -8.20 -10.74
CA GLU A 160 -3.07 -8.48 -11.34
C GLU A 160 -1.89 -8.20 -10.39
N ARG A 161 -2.16 -7.73 -9.17
CA ARG A 161 -1.15 -7.31 -8.17
C ARG A 161 -0.16 -6.30 -8.74
N ARG A 162 -0.67 -5.32 -9.48
CA ARG A 162 0.08 -4.21 -10.05
C ARG A 162 -0.12 -2.95 -9.21
N HIS A 163 0.96 -2.21 -8.98
CA HIS A 163 0.94 -0.97 -8.20
C HIS A 163 1.14 0.27 -9.06
N MET A 164 1.40 0.10 -10.36
CA MET A 164 1.71 1.18 -11.29
C MET A 164 1.14 0.85 -12.67
N ALA A 165 0.58 1.85 -13.33
CA ALA A 165 0.13 1.77 -14.71
C ALA A 165 0.60 2.99 -15.50
N LEU A 166 0.99 2.79 -16.75
CA LEU A 166 1.23 3.85 -17.72
C LEU A 166 -0.05 4.13 -18.50
N VAL A 167 -0.37 5.40 -18.63
CA VAL A 167 -1.47 5.87 -19.44
C VAL A 167 -0.96 6.04 -20.87
N ILE A 168 -1.66 5.41 -21.81
CA ILE A 168 -1.28 5.39 -23.23
C ILE A 168 -2.34 6.11 -24.05
N ASP A 169 -1.89 7.07 -24.87
CA ASP A 169 -2.74 7.81 -25.80
C ASP A 169 -3.17 6.96 -27.01
N GLU A 170 -3.98 7.55 -27.90
CA GLU A 170 -4.51 6.89 -29.10
C GLU A 170 -3.42 6.59 -30.15
N TYR A 171 -2.28 7.22 -30.02
CA TYR A 171 -1.12 7.03 -30.93
C TYR A 171 -0.09 6.04 -30.38
N GLY A 172 -0.33 5.52 -29.17
CA GLY A 172 0.56 4.59 -28.49
C GLY A 172 1.69 5.26 -27.70
N GLY A 173 1.64 6.57 -27.55
CA GLY A 173 2.56 7.33 -26.70
C GLY A 173 2.18 7.27 -25.23
N VAL A 174 3.17 7.44 -24.36
CA VAL A 174 2.93 7.60 -22.93
C VAL A 174 2.41 9.01 -22.66
N ASP A 175 1.23 9.11 -22.08
CA ASP A 175 0.58 10.36 -21.70
C ASP A 175 0.74 10.66 -20.20
N GLY A 176 0.77 9.63 -19.37
CA GLY A 176 0.88 9.79 -17.93
C GLY A 176 1.21 8.48 -17.20
N LEU A 177 1.24 8.57 -15.88
CA LEU A 177 1.43 7.45 -14.97
C LEU A 177 0.46 7.59 -13.81
N VAL A 178 -0.06 6.47 -13.33
CA VAL A 178 -0.90 6.40 -12.13
C VAL A 178 -0.47 5.25 -11.26
N THR A 179 -0.45 5.48 -9.96
CA THR A 179 -0.15 4.44 -8.96
C THR A 179 -1.42 4.00 -8.23
N ILE A 180 -1.36 2.85 -7.54
CA ILE A 180 -2.49 2.38 -6.74
C ILE A 180 -2.73 3.31 -5.55
N GLU A 181 -1.67 3.92 -5.06
CA GLU A 181 -1.68 4.89 -3.97
C GLU A 181 -2.54 6.11 -4.35
N ASP A 182 -2.36 6.68 -5.55
CA ASP A 182 -3.15 7.80 -6.07
C ASP A 182 -4.65 7.44 -6.17
N LEU A 183 -4.95 6.22 -6.63
CA LEU A 183 -6.33 5.74 -6.71
C LEU A 183 -6.98 5.58 -5.34
N ILE A 184 -6.23 5.10 -4.36
CA ILE A 184 -6.70 4.91 -2.98
C ILE A 184 -6.98 6.26 -2.34
N GLU A 185 -6.12 7.26 -2.55
CA GLU A 185 -6.32 8.63 -2.09
C GLU A 185 -7.66 9.21 -2.58
N GLN A 186 -7.99 9.03 -3.87
CA GLN A 186 -9.26 9.47 -4.42
C GLN A 186 -10.48 8.75 -3.80
N VAL A 187 -10.31 7.55 -3.30
CA VAL A 187 -11.37 6.76 -2.68
C VAL A 187 -11.57 7.12 -1.21
N ILE A 188 -10.46 7.31 -0.49
CA ILE A 188 -10.50 7.61 0.95
C ILE A 188 -10.74 9.10 1.16
N GLY A 189 -10.32 9.94 0.22
CA GLY A 189 -10.24 11.39 0.36
C GLY A 189 -8.98 11.78 1.13
N GLU A 190 -8.63 13.05 1.12
CA GLU A 190 -7.63 13.59 2.04
C GLU A 190 -8.14 13.34 3.46
N ILE A 191 -7.34 12.63 4.24
CA ILE A 191 -7.53 12.60 5.70
C ILE A 191 -7.09 13.99 6.15
N GLU A 192 -8.04 14.92 6.21
CA GLU A 192 -7.81 16.21 6.88
C GLU A 192 -7.38 15.89 8.31
N ASP A 193 -6.16 16.24 8.65
CA ASP A 193 -5.63 16.16 10.01
C ASP A 193 -6.53 17.04 10.88
N GLU A 194 -7.18 16.46 11.90
CA GLU A 194 -8.14 17.13 12.79
C GLU A 194 -7.54 18.32 13.58
N HIS A 195 -6.29 18.68 13.31
CA HIS A 195 -5.55 19.73 14.03
C HIS A 195 -5.47 21.08 13.33
N ASP A 196 -5.90 21.22 12.07
CA ASP A 196 -5.76 22.51 11.35
C ASP A 196 -6.94 23.48 11.54
N SER A 197 -7.92 23.19 12.40
CA SER A 197 -9.10 24.05 12.56
C SER A 197 -9.25 24.77 13.90
N GLU A 198 -8.27 24.75 14.82
CA GLU A 198 -8.42 25.39 16.14
C GLU A 198 -7.45 26.51 16.51
N ASP A 199 -6.62 27.05 15.60
CA ASP A 199 -5.65 28.08 15.97
C ASP A 199 -6.00 29.54 15.58
N ASP A 200 -7.24 29.85 15.19
CA ASP A 200 -7.59 31.24 14.78
C ASP A 200 -8.67 31.97 15.62
N VAL A 201 -8.92 31.60 16.88
CA VAL A 201 -9.83 32.40 17.74
C VAL A 201 -9.27 32.54 19.15
N PHE A 202 -8.21 33.26 19.36
CA PHE A 202 -7.92 33.93 20.65
C PHE A 202 -6.82 34.97 20.50
N TRP A 203 -7.17 36.19 20.09
CA TRP A 203 -6.54 37.44 20.50
C TRP A 203 -7.33 38.61 19.86
N SER A 204 -8.37 39.06 20.57
CA SER A 204 -8.88 40.43 20.47
C SER A 204 -9.13 40.93 21.89
#